data_a352386285ca6ebb7cbaf4c6b41994c5
#
_entry.id   a352386285ca6ebb7cbaf4c6b41994c5
#
_cell.length_a   1.000
_cell.length_b   1.000
_cell.length_c   1.000
_cell.angle_alpha   90.00
_cell.angle_beta   90.00
_cell.angle_gamma   90.00
#
_symmetry.space_group_name_H-M   'P 1'
#
loop_
_entity.id
_entity.type
_entity.pdbx_description
1 polymer ?
#
loop_
_entity_poly.entity_id
_entity_poly.type
_entity_poly.pdbx_seq_one_letter_code
_entity_poly.pdbx_strand_id
1 'polypeptide(L)'
;MKFWKMNGTGNDFLIIDNSLLKIKQKDLPFLAKTLCERHHSIGADGLMIVENESEGSGADLKMLFFNNDGSTSEMCGNGARCICRYAYENGFAGEEQRIETEAGIVTGKRINESEYEIRLNTPCNIRLDEQIECEGEILNCSYIELGNPGIPHLVVEIKGLKNFDEGKLYRIGAYLRSNKNYPKGANVNFYEKLADDHYYERTFERGVEGFTLACGTGTGSLVSILSLKGENDGKDIKVDMQGGRLIVNAESKDGKIENLYLRGATNVVCKGEVTDENIKDLVSTCEI
;
A
#
# COMPACT_ATOMS: atom_id res chain seq x y z
N MET A 1 10.16 -20.63 -14.65
CA MET A 1 9.21 -19.49 -14.58
C MET A 1 9.96 -18.24 -14.14
N LYS A 2 9.99 -17.19 -14.97
CA LYS A 2 10.70 -15.94 -14.66
C LYS A 2 9.94 -15.12 -13.62
N PHE A 3 10.67 -14.43 -12.75
CA PHE A 3 10.10 -13.52 -11.75
C PHE A 3 10.97 -12.27 -11.58
N TRP A 4 10.35 -11.20 -11.09
CA TRP A 4 11.05 -10.06 -10.53
C TRP A 4 10.77 -10.00 -9.03
N LYS A 5 11.82 -9.73 -8.23
CA LYS A 5 11.64 -9.34 -6.84
C LYS A 5 11.83 -7.84 -6.73
N MET A 6 10.81 -7.16 -6.23
CA MET A 6 10.79 -5.71 -6.11
C MET A 6 10.46 -5.28 -4.68
N ASN A 7 10.90 -4.07 -4.33
CA ASN A 7 10.56 -3.44 -3.06
C ASN A 7 9.96 -2.06 -3.33
N GLY A 8 8.85 -1.75 -2.65
CA GLY A 8 8.22 -0.44 -2.63
C GLY A 8 8.06 0.03 -1.18
N THR A 9 8.95 0.91 -0.72
CA THR A 9 8.86 1.54 0.60
C THR A 9 8.71 0.52 1.74
N GLY A 10 9.62 -0.47 1.78
CA GLY A 10 9.68 -1.49 2.84
C GLY A 10 8.88 -2.76 2.59
N ASN A 11 7.86 -2.76 1.72
CA ASN A 11 7.20 -4.00 1.31
C ASN A 11 7.90 -4.64 0.12
N ASP A 12 8.12 -5.94 0.16
CA ASP A 12 8.73 -6.70 -0.92
C ASP A 12 7.74 -7.64 -1.61
N PHE A 13 7.82 -7.69 -2.93
CA PHE A 13 6.89 -8.41 -3.77
C PHE A 13 7.62 -9.27 -4.79
N LEU A 14 7.06 -10.43 -5.10
CA LEU A 14 7.36 -11.19 -6.31
C LEU A 14 6.37 -10.78 -7.39
N ILE A 15 6.86 -10.58 -8.60
CA ILE A 15 6.04 -10.25 -9.77
C ILE A 15 6.28 -11.31 -10.84
N ILE A 16 5.20 -11.93 -11.32
CA ILE A 16 5.21 -12.98 -12.34
C ILE A 16 4.25 -12.59 -13.46
N ASP A 17 4.72 -12.68 -14.69
CA ASP A 17 3.91 -12.52 -15.88
C ASP A 17 3.17 -13.83 -16.20
N ASN A 18 1.88 -13.83 -16.01
CA ASN A 18 0.97 -14.94 -16.33
C ASN A 18 0.29 -14.78 -17.69
N SER A 19 0.55 -13.70 -18.41
CA SER A 19 -0.08 -13.45 -19.73
C SER A 19 0.25 -14.56 -20.73
N LEU A 20 1.45 -15.15 -20.62
CA LEU A 20 1.92 -16.27 -21.44
C LEU A 20 1.84 -17.62 -20.70
N LEU A 21 2.14 -17.65 -19.41
CA LEU A 21 2.20 -18.89 -18.62
C LEU A 21 0.84 -19.58 -18.45
N LYS A 22 -0.24 -18.79 -18.37
CA LYS A 22 -1.62 -19.28 -18.25
C LYS A 22 -1.85 -20.20 -17.03
N ILE A 23 -1.15 -19.96 -15.92
CA ILE A 23 -1.39 -20.63 -14.65
C ILE A 23 -2.84 -20.40 -14.25
N LYS A 24 -3.53 -21.46 -13.88
CA LYS A 24 -4.96 -21.39 -13.52
C LYS A 24 -5.16 -20.58 -12.24
N GLN A 25 -6.17 -19.74 -12.21
CA GLN A 25 -6.47 -18.86 -11.07
C GLN A 25 -6.59 -19.64 -9.73
N LYS A 26 -7.15 -20.84 -9.75
CA LYS A 26 -7.27 -21.69 -8.55
C LYS A 26 -5.92 -22.12 -7.93
N ASP A 27 -4.83 -22.08 -8.72
CA ASP A 27 -3.51 -22.53 -8.32
C ASP A 27 -2.64 -21.36 -7.82
N LEU A 28 -3.04 -20.10 -8.10
CA LEU A 28 -2.30 -18.89 -7.72
C LEU A 28 -2.18 -18.68 -6.21
N PRO A 29 -3.20 -18.96 -5.36
CA PRO A 29 -3.05 -18.91 -3.91
C PRO A 29 -1.97 -19.85 -3.37
N PHE A 30 -1.90 -21.07 -3.89
CA PHE A 30 -0.86 -22.04 -3.53
C PHE A 30 0.52 -21.56 -3.98
N LEU A 31 0.62 -21.04 -5.21
CA LEU A 31 1.85 -20.46 -5.74
C LEU A 31 2.36 -19.32 -4.85
N ALA A 32 1.47 -18.40 -4.46
CA ALA A 32 1.81 -17.28 -3.59
C ALA A 32 2.34 -17.75 -2.24
N LYS A 33 1.60 -18.67 -1.58
CA LYS A 33 2.00 -19.23 -0.29
C LYS A 33 3.37 -19.91 -0.37
N THR A 34 3.64 -20.68 -1.42
CA THR A 34 4.90 -21.39 -1.59
C THR A 34 6.06 -20.42 -1.87
N LEU A 35 5.92 -19.52 -2.84
CA LEU A 35 7.02 -18.65 -3.25
C LEU A 35 7.33 -17.54 -2.24
N CYS A 36 6.30 -17.06 -1.53
CA CYS A 36 6.46 -15.98 -0.54
C CYS A 36 6.93 -16.47 0.83
N GLU A 37 7.01 -17.79 1.04
CA GLU A 37 7.45 -18.34 2.32
C GLU A 37 8.94 -18.02 2.55
N ARG A 38 9.22 -17.20 3.58
CA ARG A 38 10.59 -16.85 3.96
C ARG A 38 11.29 -18.06 4.55
N HIS A 39 12.58 -18.20 4.29
CA HIS A 39 13.45 -19.31 4.71
C HIS A 39 13.29 -20.64 3.94
N HIS A 40 12.15 -20.87 3.30
CA HIS A 40 11.91 -22.09 2.53
C HIS A 40 11.88 -21.88 1.01
N SER A 41 11.58 -20.67 0.57
CA SER A 41 11.56 -20.30 -0.85
C SER A 41 12.16 -18.90 -1.05
N ILE A 42 11.75 -18.15 -2.08
CA ILE A 42 12.28 -16.82 -2.39
C ILE A 42 11.95 -15.83 -1.26
N GLY A 43 10.76 -15.95 -0.67
CA GLY A 43 10.28 -15.09 0.41
C GLY A 43 9.88 -13.70 -0.06
N ALA A 44 8.67 -13.26 0.30
CA ALA A 44 8.14 -11.92 0.06
C ALA A 44 6.93 -11.64 0.95
N ASP A 45 6.47 -10.39 0.99
CA ASP A 45 5.20 -10.02 1.64
C ASP A 45 4.00 -10.41 0.77
N GLY A 46 4.19 -10.54 -0.55
CA GLY A 46 3.15 -10.99 -1.45
C GLY A 46 3.62 -11.28 -2.87
N LEU A 47 2.72 -11.93 -3.61
CA LEU A 47 2.88 -12.26 -5.03
C LEU A 47 1.90 -11.43 -5.87
N MET A 48 2.43 -10.77 -6.88
CA MET A 48 1.66 -10.05 -7.89
C MET A 48 1.74 -10.80 -9.21
N ILE A 49 0.59 -11.10 -9.76
CA ILE A 49 0.43 -11.78 -11.04
C ILE A 49 -0.02 -10.75 -12.06
N VAL A 50 0.75 -10.63 -13.14
CA VAL A 50 0.41 -9.77 -14.28
C VAL A 50 -0.29 -10.63 -15.34
N GLU A 51 -1.45 -10.16 -15.79
CA GLU A 51 -2.25 -10.77 -16.84
C GLU A 51 -2.62 -9.71 -17.89
N ASN A 52 -3.10 -10.17 -19.04
CA ASN A 52 -3.72 -9.25 -19.99
C ASN A 52 -4.97 -8.63 -19.35
N GLU A 53 -5.26 -7.40 -19.71
CA GLU A 53 -6.46 -6.69 -19.30
C GLU A 53 -7.74 -7.45 -19.69
N SER A 54 -8.82 -7.21 -18.95
CA SER A 54 -10.15 -7.70 -19.35
C SER A 54 -10.64 -6.95 -20.57
N GLU A 55 -11.30 -7.65 -21.49
CA GLU A 55 -11.82 -7.06 -22.72
C GLU A 55 -12.71 -5.84 -22.42
N GLY A 56 -12.37 -4.71 -23.01
CA GLY A 56 -13.10 -3.45 -22.84
C GLY A 56 -12.86 -2.71 -21.54
N SER A 57 -11.93 -3.15 -20.67
CA SER A 57 -11.60 -2.45 -19.42
C SER A 57 -10.93 -1.09 -19.65
N GLY A 58 -10.21 -0.95 -20.77
CA GLY A 58 -9.38 0.20 -21.10
C GLY A 58 -8.16 0.33 -20.17
N ALA A 59 -7.76 -0.77 -19.54
CA ALA A 59 -6.50 -0.88 -18.80
C ALA A 59 -5.35 -1.29 -19.75
N ASP A 60 -4.11 -1.14 -19.29
CA ASP A 60 -2.93 -1.60 -20.01
C ASP A 60 -2.59 -3.05 -19.65
N LEU A 61 -2.92 -3.44 -18.42
CA LEU A 61 -2.75 -4.79 -17.89
C LEU A 61 -3.67 -5.02 -16.70
N LYS A 62 -3.80 -6.29 -16.29
CA LYS A 62 -4.46 -6.70 -15.05
C LYS A 62 -3.45 -7.20 -14.03
N MET A 63 -3.62 -6.77 -12.77
CA MET A 63 -2.87 -7.23 -11.62
C MET A 63 -3.76 -8.01 -10.66
N LEU A 64 -3.37 -9.25 -10.34
CA LEU A 64 -3.92 -9.99 -9.20
C LEU A 64 -2.89 -9.96 -8.08
N PHE A 65 -3.35 -9.70 -6.87
CA PHE A 65 -2.47 -9.61 -5.71
C PHE A 65 -2.84 -10.66 -4.66
N PHE A 66 -1.83 -11.41 -4.21
CA PHE A 66 -1.93 -12.44 -3.17
C PHE A 66 -0.95 -12.12 -2.04
N ASN A 67 -1.44 -12.16 -0.81
CA ASN A 67 -0.59 -12.10 0.38
C ASN A 67 0.28 -13.36 0.48
N ASN A 68 1.28 -13.35 1.35
CA ASN A 68 2.19 -14.47 1.57
C ASN A 68 1.51 -15.73 2.14
N ASP A 69 0.31 -15.60 2.70
CA ASP A 69 -0.51 -16.74 3.17
C ASP A 69 -1.41 -17.33 2.06
N GLY A 70 -1.39 -16.74 0.85
CA GLY A 70 -2.20 -17.13 -0.29
C GLY A 70 -3.58 -16.46 -0.34
N SER A 71 -3.95 -15.65 0.65
CA SER A 71 -5.19 -14.87 0.60
C SER A 71 -5.11 -13.79 -0.47
N THR A 72 -6.25 -13.48 -1.11
CA THR A 72 -6.34 -12.39 -2.07
C THR A 72 -6.40 -11.03 -1.37
N SER A 73 -5.85 -10.01 -2.00
CA SER A 73 -5.97 -8.63 -1.56
C SER A 73 -6.37 -7.75 -2.75
N GLU A 74 -7.26 -6.80 -2.51
CA GLU A 74 -7.83 -5.97 -3.57
C GLU A 74 -6.80 -5.02 -4.18
N MET A 75 -5.94 -4.41 -3.34
CA MET A 75 -4.93 -3.43 -3.77
C MET A 75 -3.92 -3.16 -2.65
N CYS A 76 -2.67 -2.92 -3.04
CA CYS A 76 -1.62 -2.40 -2.17
C CYS A 76 -0.92 -1.23 -2.86
N GLY A 77 -0.91 -0.04 -2.25
CA GLY A 77 -0.31 1.15 -2.84
C GLY A 77 1.19 1.00 -3.13
N ASN A 78 1.93 0.32 -2.25
CA ASN A 78 3.34 0.05 -2.45
C ASN A 78 3.57 -0.92 -3.62
N GLY A 79 2.72 -1.95 -3.71
CA GLY A 79 2.76 -2.91 -4.79
C GLY A 79 2.35 -2.32 -6.13
N ALA A 80 1.31 -1.49 -6.17
CA ALA A 80 0.86 -0.83 -7.40
C ALA A 80 1.98 0.01 -8.04
N ARG A 81 2.80 0.72 -7.25
CA ARG A 81 3.98 1.42 -7.79
C ARG A 81 5.01 0.46 -8.39
N CYS A 82 5.24 -0.69 -7.75
CA CYS A 82 6.14 -1.73 -8.30
C CYS A 82 5.60 -2.28 -9.62
N ILE A 83 4.29 -2.52 -9.72
CA ILE A 83 3.64 -2.94 -10.98
C ILE A 83 3.77 -1.86 -12.05
N CYS A 84 3.59 -0.59 -11.72
CA CYS A 84 3.80 0.51 -12.67
C CYS A 84 5.21 0.48 -13.27
N ARG A 85 6.23 0.27 -12.45
CA ARG A 85 7.60 0.12 -12.94
C ARG A 85 7.77 -1.14 -13.78
N TYR A 86 7.25 -2.26 -13.31
CA TYR A 86 7.29 -3.51 -14.05
C TYR A 86 6.64 -3.37 -15.43
N ALA A 87 5.46 -2.77 -15.50
CA ALA A 87 4.71 -2.55 -16.73
C ALA A 87 5.48 -1.70 -17.74
N TYR A 88 6.07 -0.58 -17.26
CA TYR A 88 6.89 0.28 -18.12
C TYR A 88 8.14 -0.43 -18.65
N GLU A 89 8.92 -1.08 -17.77
CA GLU A 89 10.17 -1.73 -18.15
C GLU A 89 9.98 -2.98 -19.03
N ASN A 90 8.79 -3.59 -19.03
CA ASN A 90 8.48 -4.76 -19.86
C ASN A 90 7.55 -4.42 -21.05
N GLY A 91 7.25 -3.14 -21.29
CA GLY A 91 6.51 -2.69 -22.47
C GLY A 91 5.00 -2.95 -22.46
N PHE A 92 4.41 -3.23 -21.28
CA PHE A 92 2.95 -3.34 -21.14
C PHE A 92 2.28 -1.97 -21.20
N ALA A 93 2.94 -0.93 -20.69
CA ALA A 93 2.37 0.42 -20.60
C ALA A 93 3.43 1.49 -20.82
N GLY A 94 2.99 2.72 -21.14
CA GLY A 94 3.82 3.92 -21.24
C GLY A 94 4.08 4.59 -19.88
N GLU A 95 4.35 5.90 -19.91
CA GLU A 95 4.59 6.69 -18.69
C GLU A 95 3.32 6.89 -17.86
N GLU A 96 2.18 7.06 -18.50
CA GLU A 96 0.86 7.07 -17.87
C GLU A 96 0.22 5.70 -18.04
N GLN A 97 -0.36 5.15 -16.97
CA GLN A 97 -0.73 3.75 -16.89
C GLN A 97 -2.09 3.56 -16.24
N ARG A 98 -2.77 2.52 -16.67
CA ARG A 98 -4.07 2.10 -16.14
C ARG A 98 -3.99 0.61 -15.82
N ILE A 99 -4.04 0.30 -14.55
CA ILE A 99 -3.90 -1.08 -14.06
C ILE A 99 -5.27 -1.54 -13.55
N GLU A 100 -5.78 -2.61 -14.14
CA GLU A 100 -6.98 -3.28 -13.63
C GLU A 100 -6.64 -4.08 -12.37
N THR A 101 -7.39 -3.88 -11.30
CA THR A 101 -7.27 -4.58 -10.01
C THR A 101 -8.63 -5.02 -9.51
N GLU A 102 -8.69 -5.84 -8.47
CA GLU A 102 -9.95 -6.21 -7.79
C GLU A 102 -10.66 -4.97 -7.19
N ALA A 103 -9.92 -3.90 -6.87
CA ALA A 103 -10.47 -2.63 -6.38
C ALA A 103 -10.89 -1.67 -7.51
N GLY A 104 -10.81 -2.09 -8.78
CA GLY A 104 -11.05 -1.26 -9.96
C GLY A 104 -9.77 -0.79 -10.65
N ILE A 105 -9.89 0.25 -11.48
CA ILE A 105 -8.74 0.78 -12.23
C ILE A 105 -7.90 1.70 -11.34
N VAL A 106 -6.65 1.33 -11.17
CA VAL A 106 -5.61 2.17 -10.54
C VAL A 106 -4.84 2.89 -11.64
N THR A 107 -4.76 4.21 -11.57
CA THR A 107 -3.93 4.99 -12.48
C THR A 107 -2.56 5.21 -11.89
N GLY A 108 -1.53 5.03 -12.70
CA GLY A 108 -0.14 5.22 -12.34
C GLY A 108 0.57 6.16 -13.30
N LYS A 109 1.66 6.78 -12.82
CA LYS A 109 2.50 7.66 -13.62
C LYS A 109 3.97 7.44 -13.26
N ARG A 110 4.80 7.31 -14.28
CA ARG A 110 6.26 7.30 -14.13
C ARG A 110 6.75 8.72 -13.87
N ILE A 111 7.50 8.93 -12.80
CA ILE A 111 8.10 10.22 -12.46
C ILE A 111 9.57 10.26 -12.93
N ASN A 112 10.30 9.17 -12.67
CA ASN A 112 11.67 8.97 -13.14
C ASN A 112 11.98 7.45 -13.20
N GLU A 113 13.24 7.07 -13.27
CA GLU A 113 13.65 5.66 -13.41
C GLU A 113 13.19 4.76 -12.27
N SER A 114 13.08 5.28 -11.05
CA SER A 114 12.74 4.50 -9.85
C SER A 114 11.55 5.02 -9.07
N GLU A 115 11.03 6.20 -9.37
CA GLU A 115 9.86 6.77 -8.68
C GLU A 115 8.62 6.72 -9.56
N TYR A 116 7.54 6.24 -8.95
CA TYR A 116 6.22 6.14 -9.56
C TYR A 116 5.17 6.74 -8.63
N GLU A 117 4.16 7.33 -9.22
CA GLU A 117 3.01 7.89 -8.55
C GLU A 117 1.77 7.09 -8.91
N ILE A 118 0.90 6.88 -7.93
CA ILE A 118 -0.42 6.28 -8.16
C ILE A 118 -1.50 7.19 -7.59
N ARG A 119 -2.68 7.15 -8.17
CA ARG A 119 -3.86 7.77 -7.60
C ARG A 119 -4.47 6.85 -6.55
N LEU A 120 -4.64 7.35 -5.34
CA LEU A 120 -5.40 6.68 -4.28
C LEU A 120 -6.89 6.98 -4.41
N ASN A 121 -7.69 6.15 -3.75
CA ASN A 121 -9.12 6.39 -3.63
C ASN A 121 -9.41 7.71 -2.89
N THR A 122 -10.46 8.39 -3.31
CA THR A 122 -10.91 9.64 -2.69
C THR A 122 -11.38 9.40 -1.25
N PRO A 123 -11.01 10.28 -0.31
CA PRO A 123 -11.48 10.22 1.05
C PRO A 123 -13.00 10.40 1.17
N CYS A 124 -13.59 9.67 2.11
CA CYS A 124 -14.98 9.81 2.52
C CYS A 124 -15.09 9.68 4.05
N ASN A 125 -16.26 9.96 4.62
CA ASN A 125 -16.57 9.80 6.04
C ASN A 125 -15.48 10.35 6.97
N ILE A 126 -15.30 11.69 6.94
CA ILE A 126 -14.26 12.39 7.70
C ILE A 126 -14.84 12.96 8.99
N ARG A 127 -14.14 12.74 10.11
CA ARG A 127 -14.43 13.34 11.41
C ARG A 127 -13.15 13.87 12.01
N LEU A 128 -13.09 15.17 12.25
CA LEU A 128 -11.87 15.83 12.73
C LEU A 128 -11.91 16.00 14.25
N ASP A 129 -10.73 15.89 14.87
CA ASP A 129 -10.45 16.32 16.24
C ASP A 129 -11.34 15.68 17.32
N GLU A 130 -11.68 14.40 17.17
CA GLU A 130 -12.36 13.60 18.18
C GLU A 130 -11.43 13.33 19.37
N GLN A 131 -11.91 13.59 20.59
CA GLN A 131 -11.12 13.33 21.79
C GLN A 131 -11.40 11.93 22.33
N ILE A 132 -10.34 11.15 22.48
CA ILE A 132 -10.41 9.77 22.97
C ILE A 132 -9.50 9.64 24.19
N GLU A 133 -10.06 9.20 25.32
CA GLU A 133 -9.29 8.85 26.49
C GLU A 133 -8.61 7.49 26.30
N CYS A 134 -7.28 7.46 26.45
CA CYS A 134 -6.46 6.26 26.32
C CYS A 134 -5.28 6.35 27.27
N GLU A 135 -5.01 5.32 28.07
CA GLU A 135 -3.87 5.27 29.02
C GLU A 135 -3.83 6.46 29.99
N GLY A 136 -4.98 7.05 30.35
CA GLY A 136 -5.06 8.22 31.24
C GLY A 136 -4.73 9.57 30.56
N GLU A 137 -4.56 9.57 29.24
CA GLU A 137 -4.33 10.78 28.43
C GLU A 137 -5.50 10.98 27.47
N ILE A 138 -5.78 12.23 27.09
CA ILE A 138 -6.75 12.55 26.04
C ILE A 138 -5.97 12.72 24.74
N LEU A 139 -6.24 11.84 23.79
CA LEU A 139 -5.67 11.89 22.46
C LEU A 139 -6.64 12.60 21.49
N ASN A 140 -6.08 13.49 20.69
CA ASN A 140 -6.83 14.12 19.59
C ASN A 140 -6.71 13.26 18.34
N CYS A 141 -7.82 12.64 17.93
CA CYS A 141 -7.88 11.68 16.84
C CYS A 141 -8.76 12.24 15.70
N SER A 142 -8.28 12.16 14.47
CA SER A 142 -9.10 12.42 13.29
C SER A 142 -9.37 11.12 12.55
N TYR A 143 -10.63 10.87 12.20
CA TYR A 143 -11.05 9.68 11.47
C TYR A 143 -11.29 9.98 10.00
N ILE A 144 -10.92 9.07 9.13
CA ILE A 144 -11.10 9.16 7.67
C ILE A 144 -11.21 7.77 7.06
N GLU A 145 -12.05 7.61 6.05
CA GLU A 145 -12.08 6.42 5.21
C GLU A 145 -11.62 6.76 3.79
N LEU A 146 -10.78 5.92 3.17
CA LEU A 146 -10.39 6.04 1.77
C LEU A 146 -11.13 5.04 0.91
N GLY A 147 -11.88 5.54 -0.09
CA GLY A 147 -12.66 4.71 -1.02
C GLY A 147 -14.09 4.44 -0.57
N ASN A 148 -14.81 3.64 -1.39
CA ASN A 148 -16.18 3.21 -1.11
C ASN A 148 -16.40 1.77 -1.65
N PRO A 149 -16.46 0.73 -0.77
CA PRO A 149 -16.34 0.82 0.71
C PRO A 149 -14.99 1.37 1.17
N GLY A 150 -15.01 2.19 2.22
CA GLY A 150 -13.80 2.89 2.67
C GLY A 150 -12.92 2.05 3.59
N ILE A 151 -11.60 2.22 3.45
CA ILE A 151 -10.60 1.70 4.37
C ILE A 151 -10.47 2.70 5.52
N PRO A 152 -10.81 2.31 6.78
CA PRO A 152 -10.80 3.22 7.91
C PRO A 152 -9.39 3.50 8.43
N HIS A 153 -9.13 4.78 8.71
CA HIS A 153 -7.89 5.26 9.31
C HIS A 153 -8.18 6.24 10.45
N LEU A 154 -7.34 6.19 11.48
CA LEU A 154 -7.20 7.20 12.52
C LEU A 154 -5.86 7.91 12.33
N VAL A 155 -5.85 9.22 12.46
CA VAL A 155 -4.68 10.08 12.41
C VAL A 155 -4.50 10.72 13.77
N VAL A 156 -3.34 10.51 14.39
CA VAL A 156 -3.06 10.90 15.78
C VAL A 156 -1.68 11.52 15.90
N GLU A 157 -1.59 12.75 16.37
CA GLU A 157 -0.32 13.40 16.65
C GLU A 157 0.32 12.86 17.92
N ILE A 158 1.60 12.48 17.84
CA ILE A 158 2.43 12.09 18.99
C ILE A 158 3.75 12.86 18.92
N LYS A 159 3.95 13.79 19.85
CA LYS A 159 5.23 14.51 19.95
C LYS A 159 6.36 13.59 20.37
N GLY A 160 7.49 13.68 19.69
CA GLY A 160 8.65 12.83 19.94
C GLY A 160 8.46 11.38 19.47
N LEU A 161 7.62 11.15 18.47
CA LEU A 161 7.25 9.82 17.96
C LEU A 161 8.46 8.95 17.63
N LYS A 162 9.53 9.52 17.07
CA LYS A 162 10.75 8.78 16.72
C LYS A 162 11.42 8.08 17.91
N ASN A 163 11.25 8.65 19.12
CA ASN A 163 11.85 8.15 20.36
C ASN A 163 10.79 7.77 21.39
N PHE A 164 9.53 7.62 20.97
CA PHE A 164 8.43 7.30 21.87
C PHE A 164 8.56 5.85 22.37
N ASP A 165 8.08 5.59 23.59
CA ASP A 165 8.10 4.24 24.17
C ASP A 165 7.30 3.27 23.32
N GLU A 166 7.96 2.26 22.75
CA GLU A 166 7.39 1.27 21.83
C GLU A 166 6.24 0.49 22.48
N GLY A 167 6.39 0.11 23.75
CA GLY A 167 5.35 -0.64 24.45
C GLY A 167 4.10 0.21 24.69
N LYS A 168 4.27 1.49 25.06
CA LYS A 168 3.15 2.43 25.21
C LYS A 168 2.49 2.70 23.86
N LEU A 169 3.28 2.95 22.79
CA LEU A 169 2.74 3.20 21.46
C LEU A 169 1.94 2.00 20.94
N TYR A 170 2.45 0.78 21.17
CA TYR A 170 1.73 -0.45 20.79
C TYR A 170 0.36 -0.56 21.50
N ARG A 171 0.32 -0.33 22.83
CA ARG A 171 -0.95 -0.40 23.59
C ARG A 171 -1.94 0.65 23.12
N ILE A 172 -1.49 1.88 22.86
CA ILE A 172 -2.33 2.95 22.29
C ILE A 172 -2.86 2.52 20.91
N GLY A 173 -2.00 2.00 20.03
CA GLY A 173 -2.38 1.51 18.70
C GLY A 173 -3.43 0.43 18.76
N ALA A 174 -3.21 -0.61 19.57
CA ALA A 174 -4.14 -1.72 19.75
C ALA A 174 -5.51 -1.27 20.32
N TYR A 175 -5.50 -0.34 21.28
CA TYR A 175 -6.71 0.23 21.85
C TYR A 175 -7.51 1.03 20.81
N LEU A 176 -6.86 1.95 20.10
CA LEU A 176 -7.51 2.80 19.09
C LEU A 176 -8.01 1.98 17.89
N ARG A 177 -7.22 0.98 17.45
CA ARG A 177 -7.55 0.09 16.33
C ARG A 177 -8.92 -0.60 16.51
N SER A 178 -9.28 -0.95 17.74
CA SER A 178 -10.49 -1.67 18.09
C SER A 178 -11.49 -0.84 18.92
N ASN A 179 -11.32 0.47 18.95
CA ASN A 179 -12.15 1.35 19.76
C ASN A 179 -13.63 1.30 19.31
N LYS A 180 -14.56 1.23 20.28
CA LYS A 180 -16.01 1.12 20.05
C LYS A 180 -16.60 2.23 19.17
N ASN A 181 -15.96 3.39 19.10
CA ASN A 181 -16.38 4.51 18.26
C ASN A 181 -16.15 4.22 16.76
N TYR A 182 -15.36 3.18 16.45
CA TYR A 182 -14.99 2.76 15.10
C TYR A 182 -15.34 1.28 14.89
N PRO A 183 -16.60 0.93 14.67
CA PRO A 183 -17.07 -0.47 14.67
C PRO A 183 -16.44 -1.34 13.57
N LYS A 184 -15.93 -0.72 12.49
CA LYS A 184 -15.17 -1.44 11.45
C LYS A 184 -13.72 -1.70 11.87
N GLY A 185 -13.29 -1.17 13.03
CA GLY A 185 -11.88 -1.01 13.38
C GLY A 185 -11.20 0.02 12.47
N ALA A 186 -9.96 0.39 12.76
CA ALA A 186 -9.20 1.32 11.93
C ALA A 186 -7.70 1.01 11.94
N ASN A 187 -7.00 1.35 10.87
CA ASN A 187 -5.55 1.53 10.91
C ASN A 187 -5.26 2.80 11.71
N VAL A 188 -4.24 2.79 12.55
CA VAL A 188 -3.89 3.95 13.39
C VAL A 188 -2.57 4.53 12.92
N ASN A 189 -2.62 5.74 12.39
CA ASN A 189 -1.48 6.45 11.84
C ASN A 189 -1.03 7.50 12.85
N PHE A 190 0.03 7.20 13.57
CA PHE A 190 0.70 8.13 14.45
C PHE A 190 1.65 8.99 13.64
N TYR A 191 1.65 10.31 13.89
CA TYR A 191 2.55 11.20 13.19
C TYR A 191 3.20 12.24 14.11
N GLU A 192 4.33 12.75 13.64
CA GLU A 192 5.04 13.89 14.19
C GLU A 192 5.44 14.85 13.08
N LYS A 193 5.18 16.15 13.26
CA LYS A 193 5.66 17.17 12.34
C LYS A 193 7.16 17.39 12.56
N LEU A 194 7.97 17.23 11.50
CA LEU A 194 9.43 17.43 11.53
C LEU A 194 9.81 18.85 11.05
N ALA A 195 9.13 19.33 10.01
CA ALA A 195 9.28 20.66 9.42
C ALA A 195 8.00 21.01 8.66
N ASP A 196 7.96 22.15 8.01
CA ASP A 196 6.88 22.48 7.09
C ASP A 196 6.89 21.44 5.95
N ASP A 197 5.70 20.93 5.63
CA ASP A 197 5.47 19.90 4.60
C ASP A 197 6.31 18.61 4.76
N HIS A 198 6.77 18.33 5.98
CA HIS A 198 7.56 17.15 6.28
C HIS A 198 7.16 16.53 7.62
N TYR A 199 6.77 15.24 7.58
CA TYR A 199 6.24 14.49 8.72
C TYR A 199 6.97 13.16 8.87
N TYR A 200 6.90 12.57 10.06
CA TYR A 200 7.27 11.19 10.34
C TYR A 200 6.01 10.43 10.75
N GLU A 201 5.84 9.22 10.23
CA GLU A 201 4.66 8.40 10.45
C GLU A 201 5.01 7.00 10.88
N ARG A 202 4.15 6.44 11.72
CA ARG A 202 4.11 5.01 12.09
C ARG A 202 2.68 4.52 12.08
N THR A 203 2.41 3.43 11.37
CA THR A 203 1.06 2.88 11.25
C THR A 203 0.94 1.54 11.98
N PHE A 204 -0.02 1.47 12.90
CA PHE A 204 -0.50 0.21 13.49
C PHE A 204 -1.63 -0.30 12.60
N GLU A 205 -1.42 -1.41 11.89
CA GLU A 205 -2.33 -1.88 10.85
C GLU A 205 -3.35 -2.89 11.37
N ARG A 206 -4.59 -2.66 10.97
CA ARG A 206 -5.71 -3.59 11.14
C ARG A 206 -5.48 -4.85 10.29
N GLY A 207 -5.58 -6.02 10.91
CA GLY A 207 -5.33 -7.32 10.26
C GLY A 207 -3.89 -7.80 10.42
N VAL A 208 -2.91 -6.91 10.53
CA VAL A 208 -1.54 -7.22 10.94
C VAL A 208 -1.44 -7.22 12.47
N GLU A 209 -2.23 -6.37 13.12
CA GLU A 209 -2.27 -6.15 14.58
C GLU A 209 -0.91 -5.75 15.15
N GLY A 210 -0.20 -4.91 14.40
CA GLY A 210 1.14 -4.43 14.74
C GLY A 210 1.59 -3.30 13.83
N PHE A 211 2.79 -2.77 14.10
CA PHE A 211 3.39 -1.74 13.26
C PHE A 211 3.98 -2.34 11.98
N THR A 212 3.68 -1.69 10.85
CA THR A 212 4.25 -2.00 9.55
C THR A 212 5.31 -0.98 9.16
N LEU A 213 6.13 -1.33 8.16
CA LEU A 213 7.21 -0.46 7.70
C LEU A 213 6.68 0.76 6.92
N ALA A 214 5.53 0.61 6.24
CA ALA A 214 4.86 1.69 5.50
C ALA A 214 3.41 1.31 5.18
N CYS A 215 2.50 2.28 5.26
CA CYS A 215 1.10 2.15 4.86
C CYS A 215 0.71 3.28 3.92
N GLY A 216 0.59 2.98 2.61
CA GLY A 216 0.32 4.01 1.60
C GLY A 216 -1.04 4.71 1.78
N THR A 217 -2.09 3.97 2.13
CA THR A 217 -3.42 4.55 2.43
C THR A 217 -3.41 5.33 3.74
N GLY A 218 -2.62 4.89 4.73
CA GLY A 218 -2.39 5.62 5.97
C GLY A 218 -1.77 6.98 5.72
N THR A 219 -0.68 7.00 4.95
CA THR A 219 0.02 8.23 4.57
C THR A 219 -0.88 9.18 3.78
N GLY A 220 -1.68 8.66 2.84
CA GLY A 220 -2.69 9.45 2.13
C GLY A 220 -3.75 10.02 3.07
N SER A 221 -4.19 9.26 4.06
CA SER A 221 -5.13 9.67 5.10
C SER A 221 -4.55 10.79 5.98
N LEU A 222 -3.31 10.63 6.43
CA LEU A 222 -2.59 11.65 7.21
C LEU A 222 -2.56 12.98 6.48
N VAL A 223 -2.06 13.00 5.23
CA VAL A 223 -1.92 14.24 4.47
C VAL A 223 -3.30 14.84 4.16
N SER A 224 -4.30 14.02 3.85
CA SER A 224 -5.68 14.49 3.63
C SER A 224 -6.23 15.22 4.85
N ILE A 225 -6.09 14.66 6.05
CA ILE A 225 -6.53 15.30 7.31
C ILE A 225 -5.79 16.62 7.54
N LEU A 226 -4.47 16.63 7.40
CA LEU A 226 -3.66 17.84 7.65
C LEU A 226 -3.98 18.96 6.64
N SER A 227 -4.19 18.62 5.37
CA SER A 227 -4.60 19.58 4.35
C SER A 227 -6.00 20.16 4.63
N LEU A 228 -6.96 19.34 5.06
CA LEU A 228 -8.29 19.80 5.43
C LEU A 228 -8.29 20.68 6.69
N LYS A 229 -7.34 20.47 7.60
CA LYS A 229 -7.11 21.33 8.77
C LYS A 229 -6.34 22.60 8.45
N GLY A 230 -5.83 22.74 7.23
CA GLY A 230 -5.00 23.89 6.82
C GLY A 230 -3.58 23.86 7.41
N GLU A 231 -3.11 22.69 7.85
CA GLU A 231 -1.76 22.52 8.43
C GLU A 231 -0.67 22.37 7.36
N ASN A 232 -1.05 22.10 6.11
CA ASN A 232 -0.20 22.13 4.92
C ASN A 232 -1.05 22.48 3.68
N ASP A 233 -0.38 22.72 2.54
CA ASP A 233 -1.05 23.07 1.27
C ASP A 233 -1.40 21.86 0.39
N GLY A 234 -1.11 20.65 0.86
CA GLY A 234 -1.37 19.40 0.16
C GLY A 234 -0.44 19.13 -1.03
N LYS A 235 0.66 19.88 -1.21
CA LYS A 235 1.57 19.72 -2.34
C LYS A 235 2.92 19.16 -1.92
N ASP A 236 3.34 18.08 -2.59
CA ASP A 236 4.62 17.41 -2.37
C ASP A 236 4.96 17.16 -0.89
N ILE A 237 3.92 16.82 -0.10
CA ILE A 237 4.05 16.57 1.33
C ILE A 237 4.89 15.31 1.56
N LYS A 238 6.01 15.48 2.26
CA LYS A 238 6.97 14.41 2.54
C LYS A 238 6.61 13.71 3.84
N VAL A 239 6.50 12.39 3.78
CA VAL A 239 6.24 11.57 4.95
C VAL A 239 7.30 10.47 5.04
N ASP A 240 8.12 10.56 6.07
CA ASP A 240 9.12 9.54 6.38
C ASP A 240 8.50 8.46 7.28
N MET A 241 8.85 7.22 7.03
CA MET A 241 8.50 6.07 7.83
C MET A 241 9.66 5.07 7.85
N GLN A 242 9.54 4.00 8.62
CA GLN A 242 10.64 3.02 8.72
C GLN A 242 11.01 2.38 7.37
N GLY A 243 10.04 2.18 6.49
CA GLY A 243 10.24 1.59 5.17
C GLY A 243 10.81 2.56 4.11
N GLY A 244 10.85 3.87 4.41
CA GLY A 244 11.34 4.90 3.48
C GLY A 244 10.45 6.14 3.44
N ARG A 245 10.60 6.94 2.39
CA ARG A 245 9.82 8.17 2.19
C ARG A 245 8.74 7.97 1.15
N LEU A 246 7.55 8.47 1.45
CA LEU A 246 6.48 8.71 0.50
C LEU A 246 6.25 10.22 0.33
N ILE A 247 5.73 10.61 -0.81
CA ILE A 247 5.34 11.98 -1.13
C ILE A 247 3.88 11.95 -1.54
N VAL A 248 3.09 12.82 -0.94
CA VAL A 248 1.64 12.87 -1.18
C VAL A 248 1.24 14.21 -1.73
N ASN A 249 0.39 14.18 -2.75
CA ASN A 249 -0.34 15.34 -3.25
C ASN A 249 -1.83 15.14 -2.96
N ALA A 250 -2.43 16.06 -2.21
CA ALA A 250 -3.84 16.06 -1.83
C ALA A 250 -4.49 17.36 -2.35
N GLU A 251 -5.17 17.26 -3.48
CA GLU A 251 -5.84 18.40 -4.09
C GLU A 251 -7.18 18.64 -3.40
N SER A 252 -7.30 19.72 -2.65
CA SER A 252 -8.52 20.09 -1.94
C SER A 252 -9.31 21.17 -2.67
N LYS A 253 -10.64 21.02 -2.68
CA LYS A 253 -11.57 22.03 -3.18
C LYS A 253 -12.84 22.02 -2.34
N ASP A 254 -13.31 23.19 -1.97
CA ASP A 254 -14.54 23.37 -1.16
C ASP A 254 -14.58 22.50 0.11
N GLY A 255 -13.42 22.37 0.78
CA GLY A 255 -13.28 21.57 2.01
C GLY A 255 -13.31 20.05 1.81
N LYS A 256 -13.07 19.56 0.59
CA LYS A 256 -12.99 18.13 0.25
C LYS A 256 -11.72 17.83 -0.53
N ILE A 257 -11.19 16.65 -0.35
CA ILE A 257 -10.10 16.13 -1.20
C ILE A 257 -10.72 15.53 -2.46
N GLU A 258 -10.42 16.12 -3.62
CA GLU A 258 -10.91 15.65 -4.92
C GLU A 258 -9.95 14.63 -5.55
N ASN A 259 -8.65 14.87 -5.41
CA ASN A 259 -7.62 13.98 -5.92
C ASN A 259 -6.56 13.74 -4.85
N LEU A 260 -6.10 12.50 -4.77
CA LEU A 260 -5.08 12.07 -3.84
C LEU A 260 -4.06 11.20 -4.57
N TYR A 261 -2.81 11.64 -4.58
CA TYR A 261 -1.72 10.95 -5.27
C TYR A 261 -0.63 10.56 -4.29
N LEU A 262 -0.09 9.36 -4.47
CA LEU A 262 0.95 8.78 -3.66
C LEU A 262 2.16 8.45 -4.53
N ARG A 263 3.26 9.18 -4.33
CA ARG A 263 4.55 8.98 -5.01
C ARG A 263 5.55 8.33 -4.06
N GLY A 264 6.34 7.42 -4.59
CA GLY A 264 7.41 6.79 -3.83
C GLY A 264 8.35 5.96 -4.69
N ALA A 265 9.52 5.67 -4.13
CA ALA A 265 10.52 4.87 -4.78
C ALA A 265 10.08 3.41 -4.92
N THR A 266 10.57 2.80 -5.98
CA THR A 266 10.52 1.37 -6.25
C THR A 266 11.94 0.86 -6.51
N ASN A 267 12.25 -0.35 -6.06
CA ASN A 267 13.54 -0.96 -6.27
C ASN A 267 13.38 -2.35 -6.87
N VAL A 268 14.08 -2.63 -7.97
CA VAL A 268 14.22 -3.99 -8.50
C VAL A 268 15.35 -4.65 -7.73
N VAL A 269 15.01 -5.55 -6.83
CA VAL A 269 15.97 -6.25 -5.97
C VAL A 269 16.75 -7.30 -6.78
N CYS A 270 16.02 -8.13 -7.52
CA CYS A 270 16.60 -9.09 -8.46
C CYS A 270 15.57 -9.54 -9.50
N LYS A 271 16.09 -10.12 -10.57
CA LYS A 271 15.33 -10.85 -11.60
C LYS A 271 15.88 -12.27 -11.62
N GLY A 272 15.01 -13.27 -11.72
CA GLY A 272 15.44 -14.65 -11.67
C GLY A 272 14.48 -15.62 -12.30
N GLU A 273 14.78 -16.89 -12.14
CA GLU A 273 13.94 -17.99 -12.55
C GLU A 273 13.61 -18.89 -11.36
N VAL A 274 12.35 -19.26 -11.21
CA VAL A 274 11.89 -20.16 -10.17
C VAL A 274 12.27 -21.59 -10.56
N THR A 275 12.99 -22.25 -9.65
CA THR A 275 13.41 -23.66 -9.76
C THR A 275 12.89 -24.51 -8.60
N ASP A 276 11.96 -23.97 -7.80
CA ASP A 276 11.39 -24.64 -6.63
C ASP A 276 10.70 -25.94 -7.02
N GLU A 277 11.12 -27.04 -6.38
CA GLU A 277 10.65 -28.37 -6.70
C GLU A 277 9.20 -28.62 -6.28
N ASN A 278 8.69 -27.85 -5.29
CA ASN A 278 7.32 -27.97 -4.79
C ASN A 278 6.26 -27.48 -5.79
N ILE A 279 6.68 -26.73 -6.81
CA ILE A 279 5.78 -26.18 -7.84
C ILE A 279 6.11 -26.65 -9.25
N LYS A 280 6.95 -27.69 -9.40
CA LYS A 280 7.34 -28.22 -10.72
C LYS A 280 6.15 -28.53 -11.62
N ASP A 281 5.10 -29.13 -11.07
CA ASP A 281 3.91 -29.50 -11.84
C ASP A 281 3.12 -28.30 -12.34
N LEU A 282 3.16 -27.15 -11.62
CA LEU A 282 2.54 -25.92 -12.07
C LEU A 282 3.35 -25.24 -13.17
N VAL A 283 4.67 -25.41 -13.17
CA VAL A 283 5.58 -24.79 -14.14
C VAL A 283 5.68 -25.65 -15.41
N SER A 284 5.69 -26.96 -15.28
CA SER A 284 5.82 -27.90 -16.42
C SER A 284 4.63 -27.90 -17.38
N THR A 285 3.47 -27.45 -16.94
CA THR A 285 2.28 -27.29 -17.81
C THR A 285 2.37 -26.03 -18.69
N CYS A 286 3.37 -25.18 -18.51
CA CYS A 286 3.55 -23.92 -19.20
C CYS A 286 4.60 -23.97 -20.35
N GLU A 287 5.25 -25.13 -20.55
CA GLU A 287 6.21 -25.34 -21.66
C GLU A 287 5.47 -26.01 -22.84
N ILE A 288 4.66 -25.27 -23.59
CA ILE A 288 4.21 -25.65 -24.94
C ILE A 288 4.23 -24.42 -25.83
#